data_4cb47fe3ab59481a37e861a482d2f5e8
#
_entry.id   4cb47fe3ab59481a37e861a482d2f5e8
#
_cell.length_a   1.000
_cell.length_b   1.000
_cell.length_c   1.000
_cell.angle_alpha   90.00
_cell.angle_beta   90.00
_cell.angle_gamma   90.00
#
_symmetry.space_group_name_H-M   'P 1'
#
loop_
_entity.id
_entity.type
_entity.pdbx_description
1 polymer ?
#
loop_
_entity_poly.entity_id
_entity_poly.type
_entity_poly.pdbx_seq_one_letter_code
_entity_poly.pdbx_strand_id
1 'polypeptide(L)'
;LRKIIHVDCDAFFAAIEMRDDPSLANRPMAVGGLAEQRGVIATCNYEARAYGVRSAMASAHALKLCPDLLIVRPRREAYREASQEIHTIFRTYTDLIEPLSLDEAFLDVTGCEHFAGSATRIAQDIRRRVWQQLRITVSAGVAPNKFLAKIASDWKKPDGLFVITPAQVDEFVLGLPVTKLHGVGRVTAEKLQRMGIRTCADLRTRNRLDLLRDFGSFGERLWGLAHGIDERPVQVESRRQSVSVENTYDRDLPDLAACLERLPELLQELTRRMARLDSRYRPGKPFVKLKFHDFTQTTLEQSGAGLELEDYADLLAVAFARGKRPVRLIGVGVRLIDSRDQAEQLRLF
;
A
#
# COMPACT_ATOMS: atom_id res chain seq x y z
N LEU A 1 -4.09 27.86 6.39
CA LEU A 1 -4.13 26.90 5.28
C LEU A 1 -3.09 25.80 5.53
N ARG A 2 -3.49 24.52 5.44
CA ARG A 2 -2.55 23.40 5.55
C ARG A 2 -1.59 23.36 4.37
N LYS A 3 -0.39 22.89 4.63
CA LYS A 3 0.68 22.69 3.64
C LYS A 3 1.12 21.23 3.73
N ILE A 4 0.57 20.38 2.88
CA ILE A 4 0.84 18.94 2.86
C ILE A 4 1.78 18.62 1.71
N ILE A 5 2.85 17.89 2.01
CA ILE A 5 3.73 17.30 1.00
C ILE A 5 3.47 15.79 1.00
N HIS A 6 3.30 15.20 -0.16
CA HIS A 6 3.40 13.75 -0.37
C HIS A 6 4.69 13.48 -1.12
N VAL A 7 5.53 12.61 -0.57
CA VAL A 7 6.77 12.14 -1.19
C VAL A 7 6.63 10.68 -1.52
N ASP A 8 7.08 10.28 -2.70
CA ASP A 8 6.97 8.91 -3.22
C ASP A 8 8.23 8.59 -4.03
N CYS A 9 8.95 7.54 -3.65
CA CYS A 9 10.19 7.15 -4.32
C CYS A 9 9.91 6.56 -5.71
N ASP A 10 10.71 6.97 -6.69
CA ASP A 10 10.53 6.52 -8.07
C ASP A 10 11.06 5.09 -8.23
N ALA A 11 10.16 4.14 -8.53
CA ALA A 11 10.47 2.72 -8.71
C ALA A 11 11.36 2.13 -7.58
N PHE A 12 11.01 2.42 -6.32
CA PHE A 12 11.86 2.33 -5.12
C PHE A 12 12.75 1.10 -5.05
N PHE A 13 12.19 -0.12 -5.04
CA PHE A 13 13.03 -1.32 -4.94
C PHE A 13 13.97 -1.47 -6.13
N ALA A 14 13.47 -1.19 -7.33
CA ALA A 14 14.30 -1.23 -8.53
C ALA A 14 15.40 -0.16 -8.52
N ALA A 15 15.10 1.03 -8.00
CA ALA A 15 16.08 2.11 -7.86
C ALA A 15 17.21 1.72 -6.90
N ILE A 16 16.90 1.06 -5.78
CA ILE A 16 17.91 0.54 -4.82
C ILE A 16 18.77 -0.54 -5.48
N GLU A 17 18.16 -1.48 -6.21
CA GLU A 17 18.93 -2.53 -6.91
C GLU A 17 19.87 -1.92 -7.97
N MET A 18 19.39 -0.99 -8.79
CA MET A 18 20.22 -0.30 -9.79
C MET A 18 21.30 0.60 -9.18
N ARG A 19 21.06 1.18 -8.00
CA ARG A 19 22.06 1.94 -7.25
C ARG A 19 23.22 1.05 -6.80
N ASP A 20 22.87 -0.11 -6.24
CA ASP A 20 23.83 -1.04 -5.63
C ASP A 20 24.54 -1.91 -6.68
N ASP A 21 23.88 -2.17 -7.81
CA ASP A 21 24.44 -2.84 -8.99
C ASP A 21 24.13 -2.05 -10.26
N PRO A 22 25.05 -1.18 -10.71
CA PRO A 22 24.87 -0.36 -11.91
C PRO A 22 24.69 -1.18 -13.21
N SER A 23 25.05 -2.47 -13.24
CA SER A 23 24.81 -3.33 -14.41
C SER A 23 23.34 -3.56 -14.69
N LEU A 24 22.47 -3.32 -13.70
CA LEU A 24 21.02 -3.40 -13.82
C LEU A 24 20.38 -2.15 -14.45
N ALA A 25 21.13 -1.06 -14.52
CA ALA A 25 20.64 0.20 -15.10
C ALA A 25 20.55 0.11 -16.65
N ASN A 26 19.69 0.99 -17.22
CA ASN A 26 19.51 1.13 -18.69
C ASN A 26 19.05 -0.16 -19.41
N ARG A 27 18.46 -1.09 -18.69
CA ARG A 27 17.84 -2.30 -19.24
C ARG A 27 16.54 -2.60 -18.49
N PRO A 28 15.56 -3.26 -19.12
CA PRO A 28 14.34 -3.65 -18.40
C PRO A 28 14.66 -4.57 -17.23
N MET A 29 14.29 -4.14 -16.00
CA MET A 29 14.46 -4.95 -14.81
C MET A 29 13.27 -4.79 -13.86
N ALA A 30 13.04 -5.83 -13.07
CA ALA A 30 12.02 -5.85 -12.05
C ALA A 30 12.53 -6.55 -10.79
N VAL A 31 11.98 -6.16 -9.67
CA VAL A 31 12.14 -6.86 -8.38
C VAL A 31 10.90 -7.72 -8.17
N GLY A 32 11.07 -9.01 -7.91
CA GLY A 32 9.92 -9.90 -7.74
C GLY A 32 10.28 -11.36 -7.50
N GLY A 33 9.25 -12.20 -7.47
CA GLY A 33 9.40 -13.64 -7.42
C GLY A 33 9.60 -14.24 -8.82
N LEU A 34 10.22 -15.43 -8.88
CA LEU A 34 10.45 -16.14 -10.14
C LEU A 34 9.14 -16.64 -10.76
N ALA A 35 9.09 -16.67 -12.08
CA ALA A 35 7.90 -17.09 -12.84
C ALA A 35 7.49 -18.53 -12.53
N GLU A 36 8.46 -19.42 -12.38
CA GLU A 36 8.28 -20.86 -12.09
C GLU A 36 7.67 -21.08 -10.70
N GLN A 37 7.84 -20.11 -9.79
CA GLN A 37 7.31 -20.12 -8.42
C GLN A 37 6.04 -19.29 -8.28
N ARG A 38 5.29 -19.09 -9.37
CA ARG A 38 4.10 -18.20 -9.38
C ARG A 38 4.38 -16.82 -8.82
N GLY A 39 5.60 -16.33 -9.04
CA GLY A 39 6.07 -15.04 -8.56
C GLY A 39 5.28 -13.87 -9.13
N VAL A 40 5.35 -12.75 -8.40
CA VAL A 40 4.69 -11.49 -8.74
C VAL A 40 5.73 -10.38 -8.73
N ILE A 41 5.62 -9.45 -9.66
CA ILE A 41 6.44 -8.24 -9.71
C ILE A 41 6.08 -7.34 -8.53
N ALA A 42 7.03 -7.05 -7.67
CA ALA A 42 6.89 -6.08 -6.59
C ALA A 42 7.00 -4.65 -7.14
N THR A 43 8.03 -4.38 -7.92
CA THR A 43 8.21 -3.12 -8.67
C THR A 43 9.09 -3.36 -9.90
N CYS A 44 9.13 -2.40 -10.82
CA CYS A 44 10.00 -2.43 -11.99
C CYS A 44 10.48 -1.03 -12.34
N ASN A 45 11.61 -0.95 -13.05
CA ASN A 45 12.15 0.32 -13.52
C ASN A 45 11.34 0.90 -14.68
N TYR A 46 11.68 2.11 -15.11
CA TYR A 46 10.92 2.80 -16.17
C TYR A 46 11.12 2.17 -17.54
N GLU A 47 12.26 1.56 -17.79
CA GLU A 47 12.52 0.78 -19.00
C GLU A 47 11.53 -0.40 -19.14
N ALA A 48 11.33 -1.17 -18.08
CA ALA A 48 10.35 -2.25 -18.05
C ALA A 48 8.90 -1.74 -18.14
N ARG A 49 8.61 -0.58 -17.55
CA ARG A 49 7.28 0.06 -17.64
C ARG A 49 6.91 0.45 -19.08
N ALA A 50 7.87 0.77 -19.92
CA ALA A 50 7.66 1.05 -21.35
C ALA A 50 7.07 -0.14 -22.10
N TYR A 51 7.39 -1.37 -21.69
CA TYR A 51 6.80 -2.61 -22.21
C TYR A 51 5.46 -2.99 -21.58
N GLY A 52 4.93 -2.16 -20.66
CA GLY A 52 3.67 -2.44 -19.98
C GLY A 52 3.81 -3.27 -18.71
N VAL A 53 5.03 -3.57 -18.24
CA VAL A 53 5.25 -4.26 -16.95
C VAL A 53 4.83 -3.35 -15.81
N ARG A 54 4.14 -3.91 -14.79
CA ARG A 54 3.61 -3.16 -13.62
C ARG A 54 3.73 -3.99 -12.34
N SER A 55 3.72 -3.30 -11.20
CA SER A 55 3.60 -3.92 -9.88
C SER A 55 2.33 -4.77 -9.79
N ALA A 56 2.38 -5.82 -8.99
CA ALA A 56 1.35 -6.85 -8.83
C ALA A 56 1.07 -7.74 -10.06
N MET A 57 1.79 -7.56 -11.16
CA MET A 57 1.70 -8.42 -12.33
C MET A 57 2.39 -9.76 -12.06
N ALA A 58 1.80 -10.88 -12.52
CA ALA A 58 2.46 -12.18 -12.49
C ALA A 58 3.77 -12.13 -13.29
N SER A 59 4.86 -12.66 -12.72
CA SER A 59 6.19 -12.63 -13.36
C SER A 59 6.19 -13.33 -14.74
N ALA A 60 5.44 -14.43 -14.86
CA ALA A 60 5.26 -15.11 -16.15
C ALA A 60 4.56 -14.24 -17.20
N HIS A 61 3.65 -13.35 -16.81
CA HIS A 61 3.02 -12.40 -17.72
C HIS A 61 3.95 -11.24 -18.07
N ALA A 62 4.70 -10.74 -17.09
CA ALA A 62 5.71 -9.71 -17.32
C ALA A 62 6.76 -10.12 -18.35
N LEU A 63 7.26 -11.38 -18.28
CA LEU A 63 8.19 -11.95 -19.26
C LEU A 63 7.59 -12.10 -20.66
N LYS A 64 6.27 -12.31 -20.78
CA LYS A 64 5.60 -12.31 -22.09
C LYS A 64 5.55 -10.91 -22.72
N LEU A 65 5.40 -9.86 -21.89
CA LEU A 65 5.40 -8.47 -22.37
C LEU A 65 6.82 -7.97 -22.68
N CYS A 66 7.79 -8.40 -21.91
CA CYS A 66 9.19 -8.00 -22.02
C CYS A 66 10.08 -9.26 -21.88
N PRO A 67 10.40 -9.95 -22.99
CA PRO A 67 11.20 -11.20 -22.95
C PRO A 67 12.59 -11.03 -22.33
N ASP A 68 13.19 -9.85 -22.49
CA ASP A 68 14.52 -9.52 -21.95
C ASP A 68 14.47 -8.97 -20.52
N LEU A 69 13.31 -9.07 -19.83
CA LEU A 69 13.13 -8.58 -18.48
C LEU A 69 13.99 -9.37 -17.49
N LEU A 70 14.90 -8.69 -16.80
CA LEU A 70 15.64 -9.28 -15.69
C LEU A 70 14.83 -9.16 -14.40
N ILE A 71 14.50 -10.30 -13.79
CA ILE A 71 13.81 -10.33 -12.48
C ILE A 71 14.83 -10.68 -11.40
N VAL A 72 15.01 -9.75 -10.45
CA VAL A 72 15.88 -9.94 -9.29
C VAL A 72 15.06 -10.19 -8.02
N ARG A 73 15.59 -10.98 -7.09
CA ARG A 73 14.92 -11.25 -5.81
C ARG A 73 14.96 -10.02 -4.90
N PRO A 74 13.89 -9.74 -4.12
CA PRO A 74 13.84 -8.58 -3.26
C PRO A 74 14.81 -8.70 -2.07
N ARG A 75 15.59 -7.64 -1.81
CA ARG A 75 16.45 -7.46 -0.63
C ARG A 75 15.77 -6.57 0.40
N ARG A 76 14.81 -7.11 1.11
CA ARG A 76 13.91 -6.35 2.00
C ARG A 76 14.64 -5.50 3.04
N GLU A 77 15.79 -5.93 3.53
CA GLU A 77 16.57 -5.20 4.53
C GLU A 77 17.15 -3.92 3.94
N ALA A 78 17.80 -4.00 2.76
CA ALA A 78 18.31 -2.80 2.07
C ALA A 78 17.22 -1.75 1.81
N TYR A 79 15.98 -2.20 1.51
CA TYR A 79 14.86 -1.28 1.32
C TYR A 79 14.41 -0.62 2.63
N ARG A 80 14.45 -1.33 3.76
CA ARG A 80 14.13 -0.76 5.08
C ARG A 80 15.17 0.25 5.51
N GLU A 81 16.44 -0.05 5.34
CA GLU A 81 17.54 0.86 5.65
C GLU A 81 17.41 2.16 4.85
N ALA A 82 17.22 2.06 3.53
CA ALA A 82 17.00 3.24 2.69
C ALA A 82 15.75 4.03 3.10
N SER A 83 14.66 3.35 3.45
CA SER A 83 13.44 3.98 3.97
C SER A 83 13.70 4.75 5.27
N GLN A 84 14.48 4.19 6.20
CA GLN A 84 14.82 4.85 7.46
C GLN A 84 15.67 6.11 7.23
N GLU A 85 16.62 6.08 6.31
CA GLU A 85 17.41 7.24 5.92
C GLU A 85 16.53 8.36 5.32
N ILE A 86 15.61 8.00 4.43
CA ILE A 86 14.63 8.94 3.86
C ILE A 86 13.78 9.58 4.96
N HIS A 87 13.27 8.77 5.90
CA HIS A 87 12.51 9.28 7.04
C HIS A 87 13.33 10.20 7.95
N THR A 88 14.64 9.98 8.07
CA THR A 88 15.55 10.89 8.79
C THR A 88 15.61 12.24 8.12
N ILE A 89 15.64 12.28 6.77
CA ILE A 89 15.54 13.54 6.03
C ILE A 89 14.20 14.24 6.31
N PHE A 90 13.08 13.52 6.30
CA PHE A 90 11.75 14.11 6.56
C PHE A 90 11.66 14.75 7.93
N ARG A 91 12.19 14.09 8.98
CA ARG A 91 12.19 14.61 10.36
C ARG A 91 12.96 15.90 10.55
N THR A 92 13.80 16.31 9.60
CA THR A 92 14.44 17.63 9.68
C THR A 92 13.47 18.79 9.43
N TYR A 93 12.27 18.51 8.88
CA TYR A 93 11.28 19.54 8.55
C TYR A 93 10.03 19.47 9.44
N THR A 94 9.62 18.28 9.84
CA THR A 94 8.41 18.08 10.65
C THR A 94 8.42 16.70 11.31
N ASP A 95 7.80 16.62 12.49
CA ASP A 95 7.47 15.34 13.14
C ASP A 95 6.10 14.81 12.71
N LEU A 96 5.29 15.63 12.03
CA LEU A 96 3.98 15.23 11.50
C LEU A 96 4.16 14.48 10.18
N ILE A 97 4.58 13.21 10.29
CA ILE A 97 4.84 12.31 9.16
C ILE A 97 3.92 11.10 9.28
N GLU A 98 3.18 10.80 8.21
CA GLU A 98 2.36 9.60 8.05
C GLU A 98 2.96 8.70 6.98
N PRO A 99 3.68 7.64 7.35
CA PRO A 99 4.14 6.64 6.40
C PRO A 99 2.96 5.83 5.85
N LEU A 100 2.89 5.67 4.54
CA LEU A 100 1.92 4.79 3.88
C LEU A 100 2.54 3.43 3.52
N SER A 101 3.83 3.44 3.19
CA SER A 101 4.65 2.27 2.85
C SER A 101 6.11 2.54 3.22
N LEU A 102 7.05 1.73 2.70
CA LEU A 102 8.49 1.99 2.84
C LEU A 102 8.97 3.17 1.98
N ASP A 103 8.24 3.50 0.92
CA ASP A 103 8.65 4.42 -0.14
C ASP A 103 7.80 5.69 -0.25
N GLU A 104 6.70 5.80 0.52
CA GLU A 104 5.85 6.99 0.45
C GLU A 104 5.37 7.45 1.83
N ALA A 105 5.26 8.75 1.99
CA ALA A 105 4.74 9.38 3.19
C ALA A 105 4.07 10.74 2.91
N PHE A 106 3.11 11.10 3.78
CA PHE A 106 2.63 12.47 3.91
C PHE A 106 3.41 13.20 5.00
N LEU A 107 3.70 14.46 4.74
CA LEU A 107 4.31 15.39 5.69
C LEU A 107 3.40 16.62 5.82
N ASP A 108 3.02 16.97 7.05
CA ASP A 108 2.39 18.26 7.32
C ASP A 108 3.48 19.26 7.73
N VAL A 109 3.76 20.20 6.82
CA VAL A 109 4.77 21.25 7.01
C VAL A 109 4.16 22.61 7.26
N THR A 110 2.90 22.67 7.70
CA THR A 110 2.16 23.91 7.93
C THR A 110 2.86 24.85 8.89
N GLY A 111 3.41 24.33 9.99
CA GLY A 111 4.14 25.08 11.00
C GLY A 111 5.66 25.14 10.80
N CYS A 112 6.19 24.58 9.70
CA CYS A 112 7.61 24.53 9.46
C CYS A 112 8.15 25.93 9.03
N GLU A 113 9.21 26.41 9.68
CA GLU A 113 9.83 27.71 9.40
C GLU A 113 10.96 27.63 8.34
N HIS A 114 11.44 26.44 8.02
CA HIS A 114 12.44 26.25 6.98
C HIS A 114 12.02 26.91 5.66
N PHE A 115 12.95 27.55 4.98
CA PHE A 115 12.71 28.26 3.72
C PHE A 115 11.56 29.29 3.81
N ALA A 116 11.46 30.01 4.94
CA ALA A 116 10.37 30.94 5.23
C ALA A 116 8.97 30.29 5.09
N GLY A 117 8.83 29.04 5.50
CA GLY A 117 7.58 28.28 5.48
C GLY A 117 7.13 27.85 4.08
N SER A 118 8.01 27.84 3.08
CA SER A 118 7.65 27.43 1.71
C SER A 118 7.67 25.90 1.56
N ALA A 119 6.50 25.26 1.54
CA ALA A 119 6.37 23.83 1.30
C ALA A 119 6.98 23.38 -0.03
N THR A 120 6.92 24.22 -1.06
CA THR A 120 7.54 23.94 -2.36
C THR A 120 9.07 23.84 -2.23
N ARG A 121 9.71 24.77 -1.51
CA ARG A 121 11.15 24.74 -1.29
C ARG A 121 11.57 23.60 -0.38
N ILE A 122 10.76 23.25 0.62
CA ILE A 122 10.98 22.07 1.47
C ILE A 122 10.96 20.82 0.59
N ALA A 123 9.95 20.64 -0.28
CA ALA A 123 9.86 19.49 -1.18
C ALA A 123 11.05 19.43 -2.16
N GLN A 124 11.51 20.55 -2.69
CA GLN A 124 12.72 20.62 -3.52
C GLN A 124 13.97 20.17 -2.75
N ASP A 125 14.11 20.62 -1.51
CA ASP A 125 15.27 20.28 -0.69
C ASP A 125 15.24 18.79 -0.26
N ILE A 126 14.07 18.24 0.07
CA ILE A 126 13.90 16.79 0.32
C ILE A 126 14.38 15.99 -0.89
N ARG A 127 13.88 16.29 -2.10
CA ARG A 127 14.27 15.60 -3.33
C ARG A 127 15.79 15.68 -3.56
N ARG A 128 16.37 16.87 -3.43
CA ARG A 128 17.82 17.08 -3.56
C ARG A 128 18.62 16.26 -2.54
N ARG A 129 18.22 16.27 -1.26
CA ARG A 129 18.91 15.54 -0.18
C ARG A 129 18.81 14.03 -0.37
N VAL A 130 17.65 13.50 -0.76
CA VAL A 130 17.48 12.07 -1.06
C VAL A 130 18.44 11.66 -2.18
N TRP A 131 18.49 12.42 -3.26
CA TRP A 131 19.45 12.16 -4.34
C TRP A 131 20.92 12.23 -3.89
N GLN A 132 21.29 13.23 -3.11
CA GLN A 132 22.65 13.40 -2.62
C GLN A 132 23.11 12.28 -1.69
N GLN A 133 22.24 11.83 -0.79
CA GLN A 133 22.57 10.86 0.25
C GLN A 133 22.34 9.41 -0.21
N LEU A 134 21.26 9.14 -0.94
CA LEU A 134 20.86 7.78 -1.29
C LEU A 134 21.04 7.45 -2.78
N ARG A 135 21.29 8.43 -3.65
CA ARG A 135 21.41 8.24 -5.12
C ARG A 135 20.18 7.60 -5.78
N ILE A 136 19.00 7.84 -5.22
CA ILE A 136 17.71 7.52 -5.82
C ILE A 136 16.87 8.79 -5.96
N THR A 137 15.90 8.78 -6.88
CA THR A 137 14.99 9.91 -7.04
C THR A 137 13.69 9.70 -6.29
N VAL A 138 13.08 10.81 -5.87
CA VAL A 138 11.73 10.84 -5.32
C VAL A 138 10.92 11.92 -6.01
N SER A 139 9.64 11.64 -6.25
CA SER A 139 8.69 12.62 -6.73
C SER A 139 7.89 13.20 -5.57
N ALA A 140 7.58 14.48 -5.62
CA ALA A 140 6.86 15.17 -4.56
C ALA A 140 5.64 15.94 -5.08
N GLY A 141 4.56 15.88 -4.32
CA GLY A 141 3.37 16.69 -4.54
C GLY A 141 3.12 17.62 -3.36
N VAL A 142 2.82 18.87 -3.63
CA VAL A 142 2.51 19.88 -2.61
C VAL A 142 1.08 20.37 -2.81
N ALA A 143 0.24 20.31 -1.77
CA ALA A 143 -1.15 20.69 -1.87
C ALA A 143 -1.75 21.06 -0.49
N PRO A 144 -2.98 21.63 -0.44
CA PRO A 144 -3.65 21.99 0.81
C PRO A 144 -4.14 20.78 1.63
N ASN A 145 -4.20 19.58 1.05
CA ASN A 145 -4.66 18.36 1.71
C ASN A 145 -3.97 17.09 1.17
N LYS A 146 -4.14 15.98 1.88
CA LYS A 146 -3.50 14.70 1.57
C LYS A 146 -3.90 14.15 0.21
N PHE A 147 -5.18 14.21 -0.13
CA PHE A 147 -5.70 13.74 -1.40
C PHE A 147 -4.99 14.39 -2.59
N LEU A 148 -4.96 15.71 -2.62
CA LEU A 148 -4.35 16.46 -3.71
C LEU A 148 -2.82 16.32 -3.73
N ALA A 149 -2.17 16.29 -2.55
CA ALA A 149 -0.74 16.09 -2.47
C ALA A 149 -0.30 14.73 -3.07
N LYS A 150 -1.10 13.65 -2.81
CA LYS A 150 -0.80 12.34 -3.39
C LYS A 150 -0.98 12.30 -4.90
N ILE A 151 -2.02 12.93 -5.43
CA ILE A 151 -2.19 13.04 -6.89
C ILE A 151 -1.06 13.86 -7.50
N ALA A 152 -0.70 14.98 -6.86
CA ALA A 152 0.37 15.85 -7.33
C ALA A 152 1.72 15.14 -7.42
N SER A 153 2.05 14.25 -6.48
CA SER A 153 3.31 13.50 -6.52
C SER A 153 3.44 12.56 -7.72
N ASP A 154 2.31 12.06 -8.24
CA ASP A 154 2.28 11.20 -9.42
C ASP A 154 2.26 11.96 -10.76
N TRP A 155 1.99 13.30 -10.71
CA TRP A 155 1.67 14.08 -11.91
C TRP A 155 2.86 14.23 -12.88
N LYS A 156 4.06 14.32 -12.32
CA LYS A 156 5.30 14.53 -13.08
C LYS A 156 6.39 13.49 -12.78
N LYS A 157 6.00 12.24 -12.45
CA LYS A 157 6.98 11.15 -12.25
C LYS A 157 7.71 10.80 -13.55
N PRO A 158 8.99 10.41 -13.50
CA PRO A 158 9.88 10.35 -12.32
C PRO A 158 10.54 11.70 -12.03
N ASP A 159 11.18 11.77 -10.84
CA ASP A 159 11.94 12.92 -10.34
C ASP A 159 11.19 14.25 -10.49
N GLY A 160 9.88 14.21 -10.22
CA GLY A 160 8.98 15.32 -10.43
C GLY A 160 8.64 16.08 -9.15
N LEU A 161 8.26 17.33 -9.34
CA LEU A 161 7.60 18.16 -8.34
C LEU A 161 6.38 18.83 -8.97
N PHE A 162 5.23 18.65 -8.35
CA PHE A 162 4.00 19.33 -8.76
C PHE A 162 3.31 19.98 -7.58
N VAL A 163 2.84 21.22 -7.78
CA VAL A 163 2.21 22.02 -6.73
C VAL A 163 0.79 22.34 -7.15
N ILE A 164 -0.17 22.08 -6.28
CA ILE A 164 -1.57 22.50 -6.44
C ILE A 164 -1.83 23.56 -5.37
N THR A 165 -1.87 24.82 -5.78
CA THR A 165 -2.16 25.93 -4.87
C THR A 165 -3.64 25.95 -4.51
N PRO A 166 -4.04 26.54 -3.37
CA PRO A 166 -5.45 26.64 -2.99
C PRO A 166 -6.35 27.24 -4.06
N ALA A 167 -5.85 28.24 -4.81
CA ALA A 167 -6.61 28.87 -5.90
C ALA A 167 -6.84 27.96 -7.11
N GLN A 168 -5.98 26.94 -7.30
CA GLN A 168 -6.06 26.01 -8.43
C GLN A 168 -6.89 24.76 -8.12
N VAL A 169 -7.27 24.53 -6.85
CA VAL A 169 -7.92 23.27 -6.42
C VAL A 169 -9.17 22.99 -7.22
N ASP A 170 -10.06 23.97 -7.36
CA ASP A 170 -11.36 23.75 -7.99
C ASP A 170 -11.22 23.38 -9.47
N GLU A 171 -10.43 24.15 -10.22
CA GLU A 171 -10.16 23.90 -11.64
C GLU A 171 -9.46 22.56 -11.86
N PHE A 172 -8.44 22.27 -11.03
CA PHE A 172 -7.68 21.03 -11.12
C PHE A 172 -8.55 19.79 -10.90
N VAL A 173 -9.42 19.84 -9.89
CA VAL A 173 -10.27 18.71 -9.53
C VAL A 173 -11.38 18.49 -10.56
N LEU A 174 -11.96 19.52 -11.14
CA LEU A 174 -13.01 19.39 -12.15
C LEU A 174 -12.61 18.48 -13.31
N GLY A 175 -11.41 18.65 -13.83
CA GLY A 175 -10.87 17.84 -14.94
C GLY A 175 -10.34 16.47 -14.55
N LEU A 176 -10.29 16.13 -13.23
CA LEU A 176 -9.65 14.92 -12.77
C LEU A 176 -10.50 13.67 -13.07
N PRO A 177 -9.94 12.64 -13.73
CA PRO A 177 -10.61 11.36 -13.89
C PRO A 177 -10.91 10.71 -12.54
N VAL A 178 -12.12 10.14 -12.36
CA VAL A 178 -12.50 9.47 -11.10
C VAL A 178 -11.60 8.28 -10.74
N THR A 179 -10.93 7.68 -11.71
CA THR A 179 -9.95 6.61 -11.52
C THR A 179 -8.69 7.07 -10.77
N LYS A 180 -8.44 8.38 -10.70
CA LYS A 180 -7.33 8.96 -9.93
C LYS A 180 -7.69 9.21 -8.46
N LEU A 181 -8.97 9.09 -8.10
CA LEU A 181 -9.42 9.27 -6.73
C LEU A 181 -8.94 8.12 -5.85
N HIS A 182 -8.30 8.44 -4.74
CA HIS A 182 -7.82 7.43 -3.79
C HIS A 182 -8.97 6.60 -3.23
N GLY A 183 -8.91 5.28 -3.40
CA GLY A 183 -9.97 4.32 -3.05
C GLY A 183 -10.87 3.93 -4.23
N VAL A 184 -10.73 4.56 -5.39
CA VAL A 184 -11.40 4.14 -6.62
C VAL A 184 -10.53 3.10 -7.33
N GLY A 185 -10.73 1.81 -6.98
CA GLY A 185 -10.16 0.69 -7.70
C GLY A 185 -11.00 0.31 -8.92
N ARG A 186 -10.58 -0.74 -9.65
CA ARG A 186 -11.24 -1.19 -10.89
C ARG A 186 -12.76 -1.36 -10.74
N VAL A 187 -13.21 -2.07 -9.70
CA VAL A 187 -14.65 -2.36 -9.49
C VAL A 187 -15.45 -1.07 -9.29
N THR A 188 -14.94 -0.15 -8.46
CA THR A 188 -15.60 1.15 -8.24
C THR A 188 -15.58 2.01 -9.50
N ALA A 189 -14.47 2.02 -10.24
CA ALA A 189 -14.35 2.75 -11.50
C ALA A 189 -15.36 2.23 -12.55
N GLU A 190 -15.48 0.91 -12.70
CA GLU A 190 -16.47 0.29 -13.59
C GLU A 190 -17.92 0.62 -13.18
N LYS A 191 -18.21 0.67 -11.86
CA LYS A 191 -19.53 1.09 -11.36
C LYS A 191 -19.82 2.55 -11.68
N LEU A 192 -18.88 3.45 -11.41
CA LEU A 192 -18.99 4.86 -11.75
C LEU A 192 -19.18 5.06 -13.26
N GLN A 193 -18.41 4.37 -14.08
CA GLN A 193 -18.52 4.45 -15.54
C GLN A 193 -19.88 4.00 -16.07
N ARG A 194 -20.46 2.91 -15.50
CA ARG A 194 -21.85 2.48 -15.85
C ARG A 194 -22.89 3.52 -15.48
N MET A 195 -22.62 4.35 -14.48
CA MET A 195 -23.47 5.49 -14.10
C MET A 195 -23.21 6.75 -14.93
N GLY A 196 -22.33 6.69 -15.94
CA GLY A 196 -21.95 7.83 -16.78
C GLY A 196 -20.97 8.80 -16.13
N ILE A 197 -20.33 8.41 -15.01
CA ILE A 197 -19.41 9.24 -14.23
C ILE A 197 -17.98 8.86 -14.58
N ARG A 198 -17.25 9.77 -15.25
CA ARG A 198 -15.85 9.57 -15.69
C ARG A 198 -14.89 10.55 -15.04
N THR A 199 -15.35 11.75 -14.72
CA THR A 199 -14.59 12.84 -14.14
C THR A 199 -15.18 13.31 -12.82
N CYS A 200 -14.44 14.11 -12.07
CA CYS A 200 -14.97 14.79 -10.89
C CYS A 200 -16.05 15.80 -11.24
N ALA A 201 -16.01 16.41 -12.43
CA ALA A 201 -17.10 17.25 -12.92
C ALA A 201 -18.42 16.47 -13.02
N ASP A 202 -18.37 15.25 -13.61
CA ASP A 202 -19.55 14.38 -13.68
C ASP A 202 -20.02 13.98 -12.27
N LEU A 203 -19.06 13.69 -11.36
CA LEU A 203 -19.38 13.29 -9.99
C LEU A 203 -20.08 14.42 -9.21
N ARG A 204 -19.70 15.69 -9.44
CA ARG A 204 -20.35 16.87 -8.84
C ARG A 204 -21.81 17.07 -9.28
N THR A 205 -22.21 16.54 -10.43
CA THR A 205 -23.62 16.60 -10.86
C THR A 205 -24.53 15.69 -10.05
N ARG A 206 -23.95 14.77 -9.25
CA ARG A 206 -24.71 13.81 -8.43
C ARG A 206 -25.03 14.39 -7.07
N ASN A 207 -26.23 14.08 -6.60
CA ASN A 207 -26.65 14.42 -5.24
C ASN A 207 -25.81 13.60 -4.23
N ARG A 208 -25.40 14.25 -3.15
CA ARG A 208 -24.63 13.63 -2.05
C ARG A 208 -25.36 12.42 -1.45
N LEU A 209 -26.71 12.49 -1.29
CA LEU A 209 -27.51 11.39 -0.77
C LEU A 209 -27.55 10.19 -1.72
N ASP A 210 -27.57 10.43 -3.03
CA ASP A 210 -27.53 9.35 -4.02
C ASP A 210 -26.19 8.64 -3.99
N LEU A 211 -25.09 9.37 -3.86
CA LEU A 211 -23.76 8.77 -3.71
C LEU A 211 -23.64 7.97 -2.41
N LEU A 212 -24.21 8.47 -1.31
CA LEU A 212 -24.24 7.74 -0.03
C LEU A 212 -25.06 6.44 -0.17
N ARG A 213 -26.21 6.46 -0.83
CA ARG A 213 -27.04 5.28 -1.10
C ARG A 213 -26.29 4.26 -1.95
N ASP A 214 -25.58 4.69 -2.99
CA ASP A 214 -24.99 3.80 -3.99
C ASP A 214 -23.63 3.25 -3.56
N PHE A 215 -22.88 3.96 -2.72
CA PHE A 215 -21.50 3.64 -2.31
C PHE A 215 -21.29 3.59 -0.78
N GLY A 216 -22.34 3.77 0.01
CA GLY A 216 -22.23 3.82 1.47
C GLY A 216 -21.35 5.00 1.94
N SER A 217 -20.63 4.82 3.02
CA SER A 217 -19.70 5.83 3.56
C SER A 217 -18.63 6.29 2.56
N PHE A 218 -18.32 5.44 1.57
CA PHE A 218 -17.41 5.82 0.48
C PHE A 218 -18.03 6.84 -0.47
N GLY A 219 -19.37 6.85 -0.63
CA GLY A 219 -20.07 7.87 -1.43
C GLY A 219 -19.93 9.27 -0.86
N GLU A 220 -20.01 9.40 0.46
CA GLU A 220 -19.72 10.66 1.17
C GLU A 220 -18.30 11.15 0.89
N ARG A 221 -17.34 10.24 0.94
CA ARG A 221 -15.95 10.55 0.63
C ARG A 221 -15.75 10.93 -0.83
N LEU A 222 -16.40 10.23 -1.78
CA LEU A 222 -16.35 10.56 -3.20
C LEU A 222 -16.86 11.99 -3.47
N TRP A 223 -17.97 12.36 -2.80
CA TRP A 223 -18.51 13.72 -2.90
C TRP A 223 -17.50 14.77 -2.44
N GLY A 224 -16.90 14.57 -1.25
CA GLY A 224 -15.87 15.48 -0.75
C GLY A 224 -14.66 15.59 -1.66
N LEU A 225 -14.12 14.46 -2.11
CA LEU A 225 -12.97 14.44 -3.02
C LEU A 225 -13.26 15.14 -4.36
N ALA A 226 -14.48 14.99 -4.92
CA ALA A 226 -14.87 15.69 -6.12
C ALA A 226 -14.93 17.22 -5.94
N HIS A 227 -15.06 17.72 -4.71
CA HIS A 227 -15.00 19.14 -4.36
C HIS A 227 -13.62 19.58 -3.85
N GLY A 228 -12.60 18.72 -3.97
CA GLY A 228 -11.25 19.02 -3.49
C GLY A 228 -11.09 19.00 -1.96
N ILE A 229 -12.09 18.45 -1.26
CA ILE A 229 -12.15 18.43 0.21
C ILE A 229 -11.56 17.13 0.75
N ASP A 230 -10.54 17.25 1.59
CA ASP A 230 -10.01 16.15 2.40
C ASP A 230 -9.51 16.73 3.74
N GLU A 231 -10.32 16.59 4.76
CA GLU A 231 -10.04 17.16 6.09
C GLU A 231 -9.18 16.26 6.97
N ARG A 232 -8.87 15.04 6.51
CA ARG A 232 -8.07 14.09 7.29
C ARG A 232 -6.71 14.70 7.65
N PRO A 233 -6.33 14.71 8.94
CA PRO A 233 -5.00 15.15 9.34
C PRO A 233 -3.92 14.12 8.91
N VAL A 234 -2.67 14.53 8.95
CA VAL A 234 -1.52 13.62 8.88
C VAL A 234 -1.45 12.87 10.21
N GLN A 235 -1.51 11.53 10.14
CA GLN A 235 -1.53 10.65 11.31
C GLN A 235 -0.14 10.06 11.53
N VAL A 236 0.53 10.51 12.58
CA VAL A 236 1.88 10.03 12.93
C VAL A 236 1.87 8.57 13.40
N GLU A 237 0.81 8.16 14.09
CA GLU A 237 0.64 6.80 14.56
C GLU A 237 -0.45 6.07 13.77
N SER A 238 -0.07 4.94 13.17
CA SER A 238 -1.00 3.99 12.57
C SER A 238 -1.17 2.80 13.50
N ARG A 239 -2.42 2.50 13.86
CA ARG A 239 -2.74 1.33 14.67
C ARG A 239 -2.76 0.08 13.79
N ARG A 240 -1.91 -0.88 14.13
CA ARG A 240 -1.90 -2.17 13.45
C ARG A 240 -3.10 -3.02 13.89
N GLN A 241 -3.88 -3.52 12.92
CA GLN A 241 -5.09 -4.28 13.16
C GLN A 241 -4.86 -5.79 13.19
N SER A 242 -3.84 -6.27 12.49
CA SER A 242 -3.55 -7.70 12.37
C SER A 242 -2.10 -7.95 11.96
N VAL A 243 -1.65 -9.18 12.21
CA VAL A 243 -0.43 -9.76 11.63
C VAL A 243 -0.80 -11.05 10.94
N SER A 244 -0.23 -11.29 9.77
CA SER A 244 -0.46 -12.52 9.01
C SER A 244 0.73 -12.93 8.20
N VAL A 245 0.76 -14.21 7.85
CA VAL A 245 1.69 -14.84 6.93
C VAL A 245 0.86 -15.55 5.87
N GLU A 246 1.21 -15.39 4.61
CA GLU A 246 0.56 -16.15 3.54
C GLU A 246 1.59 -16.63 2.53
N ASN A 247 1.45 -17.89 2.09
CA ASN A 247 2.28 -18.51 1.08
C ASN A 247 1.45 -18.97 -0.11
N THR A 248 1.89 -18.60 -1.31
CA THR A 248 1.40 -19.19 -2.56
C THR A 248 2.32 -20.35 -2.91
N TYR A 249 1.76 -21.54 -3.10
CA TYR A 249 2.52 -22.74 -3.42
C TYR A 249 2.74 -22.88 -4.93
N ASP A 250 3.88 -23.44 -5.34
CA ASP A 250 4.24 -23.63 -6.74
C ASP A 250 3.26 -24.59 -7.45
N ARG A 251 2.75 -25.57 -6.71
CA ARG A 251 1.66 -26.46 -7.11
C ARG A 251 0.51 -26.35 -6.14
N ASP A 252 -0.71 -26.50 -6.67
CA ASP A 252 -1.88 -26.47 -5.80
C ASP A 252 -1.87 -27.69 -4.86
N LEU A 253 -2.17 -27.44 -3.58
CA LEU A 253 -2.32 -28.52 -2.58
C LEU A 253 -3.62 -29.26 -2.85
N PRO A 254 -3.58 -30.60 -3.04
CA PRO A 254 -4.73 -31.32 -3.56
C PRO A 254 -5.89 -31.45 -2.58
N ASP A 255 -5.61 -31.53 -1.29
CA ASP A 255 -6.57 -31.86 -0.24
C ASP A 255 -6.25 -31.17 1.09
N LEU A 256 -7.10 -31.44 2.10
CA LEU A 256 -6.94 -30.87 3.44
C LEU A 256 -5.66 -31.37 4.14
N ALA A 257 -5.28 -32.64 3.95
CA ALA A 257 -4.10 -33.20 4.58
C ALA A 257 -2.83 -32.45 4.15
N ALA A 258 -2.67 -32.26 2.83
CA ALA A 258 -1.60 -31.47 2.26
C ALA A 258 -1.59 -30.01 2.77
N CYS A 259 -2.77 -29.43 3.04
CA CYS A 259 -2.88 -28.08 3.62
C CYS A 259 -2.43 -28.06 5.09
N LEU A 260 -2.84 -29.05 5.88
CA LEU A 260 -2.48 -29.15 7.30
C LEU A 260 -0.95 -29.34 7.51
N GLU A 261 -0.28 -30.05 6.62
CA GLU A 261 1.18 -30.22 6.65
C GLU A 261 1.95 -28.88 6.53
N ARG A 262 1.31 -27.84 6.01
CA ARG A 262 1.93 -26.51 5.84
C ARG A 262 1.73 -25.58 7.03
N LEU A 263 0.83 -25.90 7.96
CA LEU A 263 0.52 -25.03 9.10
C LEU A 263 1.71 -24.79 10.04
N PRO A 264 2.49 -25.79 10.44
CA PRO A 264 3.59 -25.56 11.40
C PRO A 264 4.58 -24.50 10.94
N GLU A 265 4.97 -24.52 9.65
CA GLU A 265 5.89 -23.53 9.08
C GLU A 265 5.29 -22.13 9.07
N LEU A 266 4.02 -22.00 8.68
CA LEU A 266 3.31 -20.71 8.65
C LEU A 266 3.14 -20.13 10.05
N LEU A 267 2.83 -20.97 11.06
CA LEU A 267 2.68 -20.54 12.45
C LEU A 267 4.01 -20.14 13.07
N GLN A 268 5.09 -20.85 12.77
CA GLN A 268 6.42 -20.47 13.22
C GLN A 268 6.79 -19.07 12.72
N GLU A 269 6.52 -18.78 11.44
CA GLU A 269 6.79 -17.44 10.88
C GLU A 269 5.82 -16.40 11.45
N LEU A 270 4.56 -16.74 11.71
CA LEU A 270 3.60 -15.84 12.35
C LEU A 270 4.05 -15.47 13.77
N THR A 271 4.47 -16.44 14.57
CA THR A 271 5.04 -16.25 15.92
C THR A 271 6.27 -15.34 15.86
N ARG A 272 7.18 -15.57 14.90
CA ARG A 272 8.35 -14.70 14.69
C ARG A 272 7.97 -13.26 14.34
N ARG A 273 6.92 -13.05 13.55
CA ARG A 273 6.40 -11.71 13.24
C ARG A 273 5.76 -11.05 14.46
N MET A 274 5.03 -11.81 15.26
CA MET A 274 4.44 -11.32 16.51
C MET A 274 5.51 -10.84 17.49
N ALA A 275 6.59 -11.62 17.68
CA ALA A 275 7.70 -11.28 18.58
C ALA A 275 8.45 -9.99 18.21
N ARG A 276 8.31 -9.51 16.98
CA ARG A 276 8.90 -8.23 16.50
C ARG A 276 8.01 -7.02 16.70
N LEU A 277 6.78 -7.22 17.17
CA LEU A 277 5.87 -6.11 17.43
C LEU A 277 6.17 -5.45 18.76
N ASP A 278 5.71 -4.21 18.89
CA ASP A 278 5.66 -3.50 20.15
C ASP A 278 4.87 -4.32 21.17
N SER A 279 5.35 -4.37 22.42
CA SER A 279 4.77 -5.13 23.55
C SER A 279 3.32 -4.75 23.89
N ARG A 280 2.85 -3.59 23.41
CA ARG A 280 1.43 -3.18 23.54
C ARG A 280 0.47 -4.08 22.76
N TYR A 281 0.96 -4.77 21.71
CA TYR A 281 0.13 -5.64 20.91
C TYR A 281 0.12 -7.06 21.43
N ARG A 282 -1.07 -7.59 21.65
CA ARG A 282 -1.30 -8.98 22.02
C ARG A 282 -2.06 -9.71 20.91
N PRO A 283 -1.87 -11.03 20.75
CA PRO A 283 -2.69 -11.82 19.84
C PRO A 283 -4.13 -11.83 20.32
N GLY A 284 -5.05 -11.58 19.40
CA GLY A 284 -6.48 -11.70 19.57
C GLY A 284 -7.04 -12.86 18.73
N LYS A 285 -8.08 -12.59 17.95
CA LYS A 285 -8.78 -13.62 17.16
C LYS A 285 -7.89 -14.21 16.06
N PRO A 286 -7.66 -15.54 16.04
CA PRO A 286 -6.99 -16.21 14.93
C PRO A 286 -7.88 -16.20 13.68
N PHE A 287 -7.25 -16.20 12.51
CA PHE A 287 -7.92 -16.35 11.24
C PHE A 287 -7.09 -17.13 10.22
N VAL A 288 -7.81 -17.81 9.32
CA VAL A 288 -7.23 -18.51 8.17
C VAL A 288 -7.83 -17.95 6.90
N LYS A 289 -7.00 -17.79 5.88
CA LYS A 289 -7.37 -17.41 4.52
C LYS A 289 -6.96 -18.51 3.56
N LEU A 290 -7.89 -18.98 2.75
CA LEU A 290 -7.61 -19.88 1.63
C LEU A 290 -7.91 -19.20 0.31
N LYS A 291 -7.02 -19.36 -0.65
CA LYS A 291 -7.31 -19.09 -2.05
C LYS A 291 -7.20 -20.40 -2.81
N PHE A 292 -8.27 -20.78 -3.48
CA PHE A 292 -8.35 -22.00 -4.26
C PHE A 292 -7.68 -21.83 -5.65
N HIS A 293 -7.51 -22.92 -6.37
CA HIS A 293 -6.86 -22.93 -7.69
C HIS A 293 -7.58 -22.04 -8.73
N ASP A 294 -8.87 -21.86 -8.59
CA ASP A 294 -9.73 -21.01 -9.43
C ASP A 294 -9.76 -19.53 -8.98
N PHE A 295 -8.86 -19.13 -8.08
CA PHE A 295 -8.73 -17.81 -7.47
C PHE A 295 -9.90 -17.38 -6.57
N THR A 296 -10.93 -18.20 -6.38
CA THR A 296 -11.90 -17.92 -5.31
C THR A 296 -11.22 -17.99 -3.95
N GLN A 297 -11.68 -17.18 -3.01
CA GLN A 297 -11.07 -17.13 -1.68
C GLN A 297 -12.11 -17.15 -0.57
N THR A 298 -11.70 -17.68 0.56
CA THR A 298 -12.46 -17.64 1.82
C THR A 298 -11.55 -17.23 2.95
N THR A 299 -12.08 -16.47 3.90
CA THR A 299 -11.42 -16.14 5.16
C THR A 299 -12.34 -16.55 6.29
N LEU A 300 -11.81 -17.19 7.30
CA LEU A 300 -12.52 -17.59 8.50
C LEU A 300 -11.76 -17.07 9.72
N GLU A 301 -12.49 -16.46 10.64
CA GLU A 301 -12.01 -15.91 11.91
C GLU A 301 -12.79 -16.55 13.04
N GLN A 302 -12.14 -16.89 14.13
CA GLN A 302 -12.75 -17.50 15.32
C GLN A 302 -12.55 -16.63 16.54
N SER A 303 -13.52 -16.64 17.45
CA SER A 303 -13.35 -16.04 18.78
C SER A 303 -12.35 -16.87 19.59
N GLY A 304 -11.45 -16.19 20.28
CA GLY A 304 -10.37 -16.82 21.04
C GLY A 304 -9.14 -15.93 21.05
N ALA A 305 -8.12 -16.30 21.77
CA ALA A 305 -6.81 -15.66 21.77
C ALA A 305 -5.77 -16.75 21.79
N GLY A 306 -4.90 -16.80 20.79
CA GLY A 306 -3.83 -17.78 20.77
C GLY A 306 -3.18 -17.93 19.39
N LEU A 307 -2.11 -18.69 19.41
CA LEU A 307 -1.33 -19.08 18.23
C LEU A 307 -1.18 -20.62 18.20
N GLU A 308 -2.13 -21.32 18.81
CA GLU A 308 -2.08 -22.76 18.96
C GLU A 308 -2.38 -23.47 17.63
N LEU A 309 -1.64 -24.54 17.35
CA LEU A 309 -1.73 -25.26 16.08
C LEU A 309 -3.13 -25.84 15.86
N GLU A 310 -3.75 -26.35 16.93
CA GLU A 310 -5.08 -26.96 16.92
C GLU A 310 -6.15 -25.98 16.46
N ASP A 311 -6.14 -24.75 16.96
CA ASP A 311 -7.10 -23.70 16.56
C ASP A 311 -7.02 -23.40 15.06
N TYR A 312 -5.80 -23.32 14.52
CA TYR A 312 -5.61 -23.08 13.09
C TYR A 312 -5.93 -24.30 12.24
N ALA A 313 -5.72 -25.51 12.73
CA ALA A 313 -6.10 -26.75 12.03
C ALA A 313 -7.63 -26.85 11.89
N ASP A 314 -8.38 -26.55 12.95
CA ASP A 314 -9.83 -26.53 12.94
C ASP A 314 -10.37 -25.45 11.99
N LEU A 315 -9.83 -24.23 12.08
CA LEU A 315 -10.19 -23.14 11.17
C LEU A 315 -9.90 -23.49 9.70
N LEU A 316 -8.76 -24.13 9.43
CA LEU A 316 -8.35 -24.55 8.10
C LEU A 316 -9.31 -25.63 7.55
N ALA A 317 -9.69 -26.59 8.38
CA ALA A 317 -10.63 -27.67 8.00
C ALA A 317 -12.00 -27.08 7.62
N VAL A 318 -12.52 -26.16 8.42
CA VAL A 318 -13.80 -25.48 8.14
C VAL A 318 -13.70 -24.60 6.90
N ALA A 319 -12.59 -23.86 6.73
CA ALA A 319 -12.37 -23.01 5.56
C ALA A 319 -12.25 -23.86 4.28
N PHE A 320 -11.55 -25.01 4.33
CA PHE A 320 -11.41 -25.94 3.22
C PHE A 320 -12.76 -26.55 2.82
N ALA A 321 -13.59 -26.91 3.79
CA ALA A 321 -14.91 -27.48 3.56
C ALA A 321 -15.85 -26.55 2.76
N ARG A 322 -15.63 -25.25 2.78
CA ARG A 322 -16.40 -24.26 1.99
C ARG A 322 -16.15 -24.39 0.48
N GLY A 323 -14.98 -24.85 0.07
CA GLY A 323 -14.64 -24.98 -1.35
C GLY A 323 -14.43 -26.40 -1.82
N LYS A 324 -13.82 -27.26 -1.01
CA LYS A 324 -13.45 -28.66 -1.31
C LYS A 324 -12.71 -28.79 -2.65
N ARG A 325 -11.74 -27.93 -2.86
CA ARG A 325 -10.98 -27.78 -4.11
C ARG A 325 -9.49 -27.66 -3.81
N PRO A 326 -8.59 -27.96 -4.76
CA PRO A 326 -7.16 -27.72 -4.58
C PRO A 326 -6.86 -26.29 -4.16
N VAL A 327 -5.92 -26.11 -3.23
CA VAL A 327 -5.60 -24.84 -2.61
C VAL A 327 -4.30 -24.27 -3.18
N ARG A 328 -4.38 -23.06 -3.69
CA ARG A 328 -3.26 -22.31 -4.26
C ARG A 328 -2.46 -21.56 -3.21
N LEU A 329 -3.13 -21.01 -2.18
CA LEU A 329 -2.53 -20.18 -1.15
C LEU A 329 -3.16 -20.46 0.20
N ILE A 330 -2.32 -20.55 1.22
CA ILE A 330 -2.75 -20.55 2.61
C ILE A 330 -2.19 -19.32 3.29
N GLY A 331 -3.05 -18.61 4.02
CA GLY A 331 -2.69 -17.54 4.93
C GLY A 331 -3.17 -17.85 6.34
N VAL A 332 -2.32 -17.59 7.32
CA VAL A 332 -2.65 -17.63 8.75
C VAL A 332 -2.37 -16.27 9.37
N GLY A 333 -3.17 -15.87 10.32
CA GLY A 333 -2.97 -14.58 10.97
C GLY A 333 -3.76 -14.44 12.25
N VAL A 334 -3.55 -13.32 12.91
CA VAL A 334 -4.21 -12.98 14.17
C VAL A 334 -4.60 -11.51 14.17
N ARG A 335 -5.80 -11.21 14.65
CA ARG A 335 -6.18 -9.84 15.00
C ARG A 335 -5.36 -9.39 16.19
N LEU A 336 -5.05 -8.11 16.26
CA LEU A 336 -4.27 -7.56 17.35
C LEU A 336 -5.17 -6.83 18.33
N ILE A 337 -4.89 -7.03 19.62
CA ILE A 337 -5.45 -6.28 20.72
C ILE A 337 -4.39 -5.27 21.15
N ASP A 338 -4.71 -3.98 21.11
CA ASP A 338 -3.86 -2.92 21.65
C ASP A 338 -4.21 -2.71 23.12
N SER A 339 -3.24 -2.82 24.02
CA SER A 339 -3.46 -2.65 25.48
C SER A 339 -3.99 -1.27 25.86
N ARG A 340 -3.80 -0.28 25.01
CA ARG A 340 -4.36 1.08 25.22
C ARG A 340 -5.89 1.09 25.20
N ASP A 341 -6.54 0.22 24.42
CA ASP A 341 -8.00 0.14 24.37
C ASP A 341 -8.61 -0.32 25.70
N GLN A 342 -7.93 -1.25 26.37
CA GLN A 342 -8.38 -1.71 27.70
C GLN A 342 -8.28 -0.60 28.74
N ALA A 343 -7.26 0.25 28.65
CA ALA A 343 -7.07 1.38 29.55
C ALA A 343 -8.11 2.50 29.31
N GLU A 344 -8.54 2.72 28.06
CA GLU A 344 -9.62 3.68 27.75
C GLU A 344 -10.98 3.19 28.22
N GLN A 345 -11.27 1.90 28.05
CA GLN A 345 -12.54 1.31 28.48
C GLN A 345 -12.69 1.31 30.01
N LEU A 346 -11.59 1.14 30.77
CA LEU A 346 -11.57 1.25 32.24
C LEU A 346 -11.71 2.69 32.76
N ARG A 347 -11.43 3.70 31.92
CA ARG A 347 -11.61 5.12 32.26
C ARG A 347 -13.04 5.63 32.03
N LEU A 348 -13.87 4.85 31.36
CA LEU A 348 -15.27 5.17 31.08
C LEU A 348 -16.23 4.63 32.17
N PHE A 349 -15.70 3.88 33.12
CA PHE A 349 -16.38 3.36 34.33
C PHE A 349 -15.63 3.81 35.60
#